data_b5295f2fe9d30492fd11fb673a44c208
#
_entry.id   b5295f2fe9d30492fd11fb673a44c208
#
_cell.length_a   1.000
_cell.length_b   1.000
_cell.length_c   1.000
_cell.angle_alpha   90.00
_cell.angle_beta   90.00
_cell.angle_gamma   90.00
#
_symmetry.space_group_name_H-M   'P 1'
#
loop_
_entity.id
_entity.type
_entity.pdbx_description
1 polymer ?
#
loop_
_entity_poly.entity_id
_entity_poly.type
_entity_poly.pdbx_seq_one_letter_code
_entity_poly.pdbx_strand_id
1 'polypeptide(L)'
;MSFTIQDMMLTAETRYEMKFLAGKNGWSNSISWVHLLEDTTIIQNFWGKELAVTTGLGFPEKEDWMHLAQQLNRYHASGLVINVGQYIYEVPEELKAYCDENDLPLLTVPWEVHLSDMIKDFSIHVFLQDTTDEQIASALIAAIETPDNQDAYRKDLLQYFDVDGSFQVLLMTCEGLDSMDTVERKKLSYRIQVYLEDITHNGSFFYYNSDFVLVANALSEEYLCHLVEGAIKRGKRRMPGLQLCVGIGSRCMDISQLSVSYQRAKAAAHIAMTQKKQVVKFDDCGLFRLLYMVEDKEILKEMETECLAALEEYDRRYHAGYVETLQSYLKNNGSIQAVAAELYTHRNT
;
A
#
# COMPACT_ATOMS: atom_id res chain seq x y z
N MET A 1 -7.98 5.52 -9.83
CA MET A 1 -7.79 6.97 -9.59
C MET A 1 -8.63 7.37 -8.40
N SER A 2 -8.13 8.16 -7.47
CA SER A 2 -8.89 8.50 -6.25
C SER A 2 -9.64 9.81 -6.45
N PHE A 3 -10.84 9.93 -5.89
CA PHE A 3 -11.54 11.20 -5.76
C PHE A 3 -10.84 12.04 -4.69
N THR A 4 -10.26 13.18 -5.06
CA THR A 4 -9.41 14.01 -4.19
C THR A 4 -10.14 15.26 -3.69
N ILE A 5 -9.55 15.94 -2.68
CA ILE A 5 -10.01 17.28 -2.26
C ILE A 5 -10.01 18.24 -3.45
N GLN A 6 -9.01 18.15 -4.34
CA GLN A 6 -8.94 18.97 -5.54
C GLN A 6 -10.12 18.71 -6.46
N ASP A 7 -10.44 17.43 -6.75
CA ASP A 7 -11.57 17.07 -7.62
C ASP A 7 -12.90 17.53 -7.00
N MET A 8 -13.05 17.37 -5.70
CA MET A 8 -14.22 17.86 -4.96
C MET A 8 -14.38 19.37 -5.13
N MET A 9 -13.30 20.14 -4.98
CA MET A 9 -13.34 21.59 -5.06
C MET A 9 -13.71 22.13 -6.46
N LEU A 10 -13.43 21.41 -7.55
CA LEU A 10 -13.80 21.82 -8.90
C LEU A 10 -15.30 22.11 -9.04
N THR A 11 -16.13 21.40 -8.29
CA THR A 11 -17.59 21.58 -8.30
C THR A 11 -18.11 22.24 -7.02
N ALA A 12 -17.51 21.96 -5.87
CA ALA A 12 -18.00 22.39 -4.57
C ALA A 12 -17.86 23.90 -4.34
N GLU A 13 -16.84 24.54 -4.91
CA GLU A 13 -16.65 25.99 -4.82
C GLU A 13 -17.85 26.76 -5.41
N THR A 14 -18.31 26.34 -6.57
CA THR A 14 -19.44 27.00 -7.24
C THR A 14 -20.79 26.54 -6.69
N ARG A 15 -20.95 25.23 -6.42
CA ARG A 15 -22.25 24.63 -6.08
C ARG A 15 -22.64 24.83 -4.64
N TYR A 16 -21.64 24.81 -3.73
CA TYR A 16 -21.84 24.88 -2.27
C TYR A 16 -21.15 26.11 -1.66
N GLU A 17 -20.65 27.05 -2.46
CA GLU A 17 -19.88 28.20 -2.00
C GLU A 17 -18.74 27.77 -1.04
N MET A 18 -18.18 26.58 -1.29
CA MET A 18 -17.13 26.01 -0.44
C MET A 18 -15.85 26.85 -0.56
N LYS A 19 -15.22 27.14 0.58
CA LYS A 19 -13.96 27.90 0.62
C LYS A 19 -12.87 27.07 1.26
N PHE A 20 -11.71 27.07 0.65
CA PHE A 20 -10.51 26.48 1.19
C PHE A 20 -9.78 27.46 2.10
N LEU A 21 -9.51 27.13 3.35
CA LEU A 21 -8.93 28.04 4.34
C LEU A 21 -7.46 27.74 4.68
N ALA A 22 -7.10 26.45 4.85
CA ALA A 22 -5.77 26.03 5.31
C ALA A 22 -5.46 24.59 4.89
N GLY A 23 -4.22 24.13 5.06
CA GLY A 23 -3.79 22.77 4.76
C GLY A 23 -3.58 22.53 3.27
N LYS A 24 -3.03 23.49 2.53
CA LYS A 24 -2.92 23.48 1.07
C LYS A 24 -2.11 22.30 0.52
N ASN A 25 -1.14 21.79 1.24
CA ASN A 25 -0.36 20.62 0.78
C ASN A 25 -1.18 19.34 0.77
N GLY A 26 -2.29 19.26 1.53
CA GLY A 26 -3.25 18.15 1.50
C GLY A 26 -4.27 18.23 0.35
N TRP A 27 -4.07 19.08 -0.66
CA TRP A 27 -4.97 19.27 -1.80
C TRP A 27 -5.18 17.98 -2.61
N SER A 28 -4.17 17.11 -2.66
CA SER A 28 -4.21 15.80 -3.32
C SER A 28 -4.74 14.67 -2.43
N ASN A 29 -5.12 14.95 -1.17
CA ASN A 29 -5.67 13.91 -0.29
C ASN A 29 -6.92 13.29 -0.91
N SER A 30 -6.94 11.97 -1.03
CA SER A 30 -8.09 11.25 -1.56
C SER A 30 -9.19 11.09 -0.50
N ILE A 31 -10.43 11.06 -0.96
CA ILE A 31 -11.62 10.93 -0.10
C ILE A 31 -12.19 9.53 -0.29
N SER A 32 -12.25 8.73 0.79
CA SER A 32 -12.84 7.38 0.80
C SER A 32 -14.29 7.38 1.25
N TRP A 33 -14.70 8.33 2.08
CA TRP A 33 -16.06 8.49 2.59
C TRP A 33 -16.27 9.88 3.16
N VAL A 34 -17.52 10.25 3.40
CA VAL A 34 -17.89 11.54 4.02
C VAL A 34 -18.69 11.27 5.29
N HIS A 35 -18.22 11.81 6.42
CA HIS A 35 -18.88 11.69 7.72
C HIS A 35 -19.33 13.03 8.26
N LEU A 36 -20.62 13.13 8.58
CA LEU A 36 -21.12 14.19 9.48
C LEU A 36 -20.83 13.77 10.92
N LEU A 37 -20.14 14.62 11.66
CA LEU A 37 -19.79 14.36 13.06
C LEU A 37 -19.97 15.61 13.93
N GLU A 38 -20.46 15.38 15.15
CA GLU A 38 -20.61 16.43 16.17
C GLU A 38 -19.90 16.06 17.49
N ASP A 39 -19.11 14.98 17.45
CA ASP A 39 -18.17 14.59 18.52
C ASP A 39 -16.97 13.84 17.94
N THR A 40 -15.94 13.64 18.77
CA THR A 40 -14.70 12.99 18.34
C THR A 40 -14.71 11.47 18.49
N THR A 41 -15.74 10.87 19.09
CA THR A 41 -15.77 9.42 19.40
C THR A 41 -15.84 8.56 18.16
N ILE A 42 -16.54 9.02 17.12
CA ILE A 42 -16.68 8.31 15.85
C ILE A 42 -15.34 8.22 15.09
N ILE A 43 -14.43 9.17 15.31
CA ILE A 43 -13.14 9.24 14.60
C ILE A 43 -12.28 8.01 14.88
N GLN A 44 -12.45 7.35 16.04
CA GLN A 44 -11.77 6.11 16.37
C GLN A 44 -12.10 4.97 15.38
N ASN A 45 -13.22 5.07 14.67
CA ASN A 45 -13.66 4.12 13.68
C ASN A 45 -13.22 4.48 12.25
N PHE A 46 -12.51 5.59 12.05
CA PHE A 46 -11.97 5.96 10.74
C PHE A 46 -10.92 4.96 10.29
N TRP A 47 -10.99 4.62 9.02
CA TRP A 47 -10.02 3.72 8.38
C TRP A 47 -8.87 4.49 7.73
N GLY A 48 -9.10 5.79 7.50
CA GLY A 48 -8.24 6.73 6.80
C GLY A 48 -8.93 7.25 5.53
N LYS A 49 -8.62 8.50 5.16
CA LYS A 49 -9.16 9.18 3.97
C LYS A 49 -10.64 9.57 4.06
N GLU A 50 -11.24 9.56 5.24
CA GLU A 50 -12.58 10.10 5.42
C GLU A 50 -12.54 11.63 5.46
N LEU A 51 -13.51 12.25 4.78
CA LEU A 51 -13.78 13.68 4.89
C LEU A 51 -14.73 13.92 6.06
N ALA A 52 -14.29 14.66 7.07
CA ALA A 52 -15.11 15.05 8.19
C ALA A 52 -15.92 16.31 7.84
N VAL A 53 -17.20 16.30 8.16
CA VAL A 53 -18.11 17.46 8.03
C VAL A 53 -18.72 17.72 9.39
N THR A 54 -18.78 18.97 9.84
CA THR A 54 -19.41 19.34 11.12
C THR A 54 -20.16 20.65 11.03
N THR A 55 -21.22 20.79 11.81
CA THR A 55 -21.91 22.07 12.03
C THR A 55 -21.25 22.91 13.11
N GLY A 56 -20.39 22.32 13.93
CA GLY A 56 -19.77 22.93 15.08
C GLY A 56 -20.59 22.85 16.36
N LEU A 57 -21.78 22.24 16.31
CA LEU A 57 -22.66 22.11 17.49
C LEU A 57 -21.96 21.42 18.66
N GLY A 58 -21.17 20.40 18.37
CA GLY A 58 -20.46 19.61 19.38
C GLY A 58 -19.13 20.18 19.84
N PHE A 59 -18.72 21.34 19.31
CA PHE A 59 -17.40 21.96 19.55
C PHE A 59 -17.52 23.42 19.97
N PRO A 60 -18.10 23.71 21.16
CA PRO A 60 -18.38 25.08 21.60
C PRO A 60 -17.12 25.88 22.00
N GLU A 61 -16.05 25.18 22.44
CA GLU A 61 -14.84 25.81 22.92
C GLU A 61 -13.69 25.74 21.91
N LYS A 62 -12.70 26.62 22.00
CA LYS A 62 -11.55 26.62 21.09
C LYS A 62 -10.70 25.34 21.22
N GLU A 63 -10.58 24.83 22.41
CA GLU A 63 -9.85 23.60 22.73
C GLU A 63 -10.47 22.38 22.04
N ASP A 64 -11.80 22.35 21.86
CA ASP A 64 -12.50 21.28 21.18
C ASP A 64 -12.09 21.18 19.70
N TRP A 65 -11.93 22.33 19.04
CA TRP A 65 -11.48 22.40 17.65
C TRP A 65 -10.06 21.89 17.46
N MET A 66 -9.16 22.23 18.39
CA MET A 66 -7.79 21.71 18.36
C MET A 66 -7.77 20.22 18.60
N HIS A 67 -8.56 19.72 19.57
CA HIS A 67 -8.69 18.30 19.83
C HIS A 67 -9.27 17.56 18.61
N LEU A 68 -10.30 18.07 17.98
CA LEU A 68 -10.88 17.55 16.74
C LEU A 68 -9.82 17.42 15.65
N ALA A 69 -9.09 18.49 15.35
CA ALA A 69 -8.06 18.49 14.29
C ALA A 69 -6.93 17.47 14.58
N GLN A 70 -6.50 17.37 15.85
CA GLN A 70 -5.49 16.40 16.26
C GLN A 70 -5.98 14.96 16.08
N GLN A 71 -7.23 14.66 16.41
CA GLN A 71 -7.81 13.33 16.18
C GLN A 71 -7.94 13.05 14.68
N LEU A 72 -8.46 13.97 13.88
CA LEU A 72 -8.56 13.82 12.43
C LEU A 72 -7.20 13.54 11.79
N ASN A 73 -6.18 14.29 12.16
CA ASN A 73 -4.80 14.04 11.68
C ASN A 73 -4.26 12.68 12.13
N ARG A 74 -4.49 12.30 13.39
CA ARG A 74 -4.06 11.00 13.94
C ARG A 74 -4.67 9.83 13.18
N TYR A 75 -5.92 9.95 12.76
CA TYR A 75 -6.67 8.90 12.04
C TYR A 75 -6.67 9.10 10.52
N HIS A 76 -5.83 10.00 9.99
CA HIS A 76 -5.63 10.23 8.56
C HIS A 76 -6.90 10.62 7.80
N ALA A 77 -7.72 11.46 8.39
CA ALA A 77 -8.82 12.07 7.67
C ALA A 77 -8.30 12.90 6.48
N SER A 78 -9.05 12.91 5.38
CA SER A 78 -8.70 13.66 4.17
C SER A 78 -8.79 15.17 4.35
N GLY A 79 -9.64 15.61 5.27
CA GLY A 79 -9.87 17.01 5.57
C GLY A 79 -11.04 17.24 6.51
N LEU A 80 -11.28 18.50 6.81
CA LEU A 80 -12.37 18.97 7.66
C LEU A 80 -13.17 20.06 6.94
N VAL A 81 -14.48 19.87 6.80
CA VAL A 81 -15.43 20.87 6.31
C VAL A 81 -16.27 21.37 7.47
N ILE A 82 -16.29 22.67 7.68
CA ILE A 82 -17.06 23.34 8.75
C ILE A 82 -18.21 24.12 8.11
N ASN A 83 -19.43 23.85 8.56
CA ASN A 83 -20.61 24.61 8.17
C ASN A 83 -20.75 25.85 9.06
N VAL A 84 -20.39 27.02 8.54
CA VAL A 84 -20.28 28.27 9.28
C VAL A 84 -21.57 29.10 9.21
N GLY A 85 -21.92 29.78 10.29
CA GLY A 85 -23.04 30.74 10.35
C GLY A 85 -24.02 30.55 11.50
N GLN A 86 -24.10 29.42 12.17
CA GLN A 86 -25.03 29.19 13.29
C GLN A 86 -24.31 28.93 14.62
N TYR A 87 -23.43 27.93 14.64
CA TYR A 87 -22.70 27.54 15.86
C TYR A 87 -21.28 28.06 15.88
N ILE A 88 -20.71 28.29 14.71
CA ILE A 88 -19.42 28.92 14.52
C ILE A 88 -19.53 29.97 13.42
N TYR A 89 -19.11 31.21 13.70
CA TYR A 89 -19.13 32.30 12.72
C TYR A 89 -17.76 32.55 12.10
N GLU A 90 -16.70 32.26 12.83
CA GLU A 90 -15.32 32.48 12.39
C GLU A 90 -14.45 31.30 12.85
N VAL A 91 -13.70 30.76 11.92
CA VAL A 91 -12.78 29.61 12.19
C VAL A 91 -11.55 30.12 12.94
N PRO A 92 -11.19 29.54 14.11
CA PRO A 92 -10.03 29.99 14.90
C PRO A 92 -8.73 29.98 14.11
N GLU A 93 -7.90 30.99 14.28
CA GLU A 93 -6.60 31.11 13.62
C GLU A 93 -5.64 29.99 14.04
N GLU A 94 -5.70 29.56 15.31
CA GLU A 94 -4.92 28.44 15.82
C GLU A 94 -5.25 27.13 15.07
N LEU A 95 -6.54 26.93 14.72
CA LEU A 95 -6.96 25.76 13.93
C LEU A 95 -6.41 25.83 12.51
N LYS A 96 -6.44 27.01 11.87
CA LYS A 96 -5.87 27.19 10.52
C LYS A 96 -4.38 26.93 10.53
N ALA A 97 -3.64 27.47 11.50
CA ALA A 97 -2.20 27.26 11.64
C ALA A 97 -1.87 25.77 11.83
N TYR A 98 -2.60 25.07 12.69
CA TYR A 98 -2.43 23.63 12.89
C TYR A 98 -2.67 22.85 11.60
N CYS A 99 -3.71 23.20 10.85
CA CYS A 99 -4.05 22.54 9.59
C CYS A 99 -2.98 22.76 8.52
N ASP A 100 -2.38 23.96 8.44
CA ASP A 100 -1.26 24.24 7.53
C ASP A 100 0.02 23.48 7.92
N GLU A 101 0.33 23.41 9.22
CA GLU A 101 1.50 22.68 9.72
C GLU A 101 1.41 21.15 9.51
N ASN A 102 0.19 20.59 9.46
CA ASN A 102 -0.06 19.16 9.40
C ASN A 102 -0.66 18.68 8.07
N ASP A 103 -0.71 19.59 7.06
CA ASP A 103 -1.24 19.28 5.72
C ASP A 103 -2.69 18.72 5.75
N LEU A 104 -3.50 19.19 6.73
CA LEU A 104 -4.90 18.82 6.89
C LEU A 104 -5.80 19.85 6.20
N PRO A 105 -6.42 19.54 5.05
CA PRO A 105 -7.35 20.46 4.38
C PRO A 105 -8.48 20.92 5.28
N LEU A 106 -8.61 22.24 5.44
CA LEU A 106 -9.65 22.90 6.19
C LEU A 106 -10.51 23.73 5.26
N LEU A 107 -11.78 23.41 5.21
CA LEU A 107 -12.74 24.03 4.31
C LEU A 107 -13.96 24.54 5.07
N THR A 108 -14.67 25.49 4.49
CA THR A 108 -15.94 25.99 5.04
C THR A 108 -17.02 26.01 3.99
N VAL A 109 -18.25 25.84 4.44
CA VAL A 109 -19.47 26.07 3.66
C VAL A 109 -20.44 26.95 4.44
N PRO A 110 -21.21 27.86 3.79
CA PRO A 110 -22.23 28.66 4.45
C PRO A 110 -23.30 27.78 5.12
N TRP A 111 -23.94 28.35 6.14
CA TRP A 111 -25.02 27.69 6.89
C TRP A 111 -26.21 27.30 6.02
N GLU A 112 -26.48 28.06 4.98
CA GLU A 112 -27.57 27.88 4.03
C GLU A 112 -27.40 26.60 3.16
N VAL A 113 -26.20 26.02 3.12
CA VAL A 113 -25.92 24.81 2.37
C VAL A 113 -26.60 23.62 3.05
N HIS A 114 -27.41 22.90 2.30
CA HIS A 114 -28.04 21.68 2.76
C HIS A 114 -27.00 20.56 2.81
N LEU A 115 -26.42 20.31 4.01
CA LEU A 115 -25.31 19.37 4.19
C LEU A 115 -25.62 17.96 3.70
N SER A 116 -26.87 17.50 3.86
CA SER A 116 -27.26 16.14 3.39
C SER A 116 -27.14 15.98 1.88
N ASP A 117 -27.46 17.03 1.10
CA ASP A 117 -27.31 17.01 -0.36
C ASP A 117 -25.84 17.07 -0.75
N MET A 118 -25.04 17.88 -0.08
CA MET A 118 -23.61 17.96 -0.29
C MET A 118 -22.92 16.63 0.02
N ILE A 119 -23.22 16.01 1.17
CA ILE A 119 -22.66 14.72 1.58
C ILE A 119 -23.07 13.62 0.58
N LYS A 120 -24.35 13.61 0.17
CA LYS A 120 -24.83 12.66 -0.84
C LYS A 120 -24.10 12.82 -2.17
N ASP A 121 -23.89 14.05 -2.62
CA ASP A 121 -23.18 14.35 -3.87
C ASP A 121 -21.75 13.82 -3.84
N PHE A 122 -21.00 14.13 -2.78
CA PHE A 122 -19.64 13.61 -2.62
C PHE A 122 -19.60 12.09 -2.48
N SER A 123 -20.56 11.50 -1.75
CA SER A 123 -20.67 10.04 -1.60
C SER A 123 -20.95 9.34 -2.94
N ILE A 124 -21.70 9.98 -3.86
CA ILE A 124 -21.90 9.47 -5.22
C ILE A 124 -20.59 9.47 -5.99
N HIS A 125 -19.79 10.54 -5.90
CA HIS A 125 -18.48 10.59 -6.56
C HIS A 125 -17.52 9.53 -6.03
N VAL A 126 -17.47 9.33 -4.71
CA VAL A 126 -16.69 8.25 -4.09
C VAL A 126 -17.14 6.89 -4.61
N PHE A 127 -18.45 6.63 -4.64
CA PHE A 127 -18.99 5.34 -5.12
C PHE A 127 -18.68 5.09 -6.61
N LEU A 128 -18.81 6.11 -7.45
CA LEU A 128 -18.46 5.98 -8.87
C LEU A 128 -16.98 5.70 -9.06
N GLN A 129 -16.14 6.31 -8.22
CA GLN A 129 -14.70 6.06 -8.24
C GLN A 129 -14.36 4.63 -7.81
N ASP A 130 -14.96 4.14 -6.71
CA ASP A 130 -14.77 2.76 -6.26
C ASP A 130 -15.16 1.75 -7.35
N THR A 131 -16.28 2.01 -8.06
CA THR A 131 -16.71 1.17 -9.20
C THR A 131 -15.69 1.19 -10.34
N THR A 132 -15.13 2.35 -10.64
CA THR A 132 -14.08 2.50 -11.67
C THR A 132 -12.82 1.75 -11.25
N ASP A 133 -12.40 1.86 -10.01
CA ASP A 133 -11.21 1.18 -9.48
C ASP A 133 -11.38 -0.35 -9.49
N GLU A 134 -12.60 -0.86 -9.20
CA GLU A 134 -12.93 -2.28 -9.32
C GLU A 134 -12.88 -2.76 -10.79
N GLN A 135 -13.34 -1.95 -11.74
CA GLN A 135 -13.25 -2.27 -13.18
C GLN A 135 -11.80 -2.32 -13.64
N ILE A 136 -10.98 -1.33 -13.25
CA ILE A 136 -9.54 -1.31 -13.54
C ILE A 136 -8.86 -2.54 -12.93
N ALA A 137 -9.13 -2.85 -11.67
CA ALA A 137 -8.57 -4.02 -11.01
C ALA A 137 -8.95 -5.32 -11.73
N SER A 138 -10.21 -5.48 -12.12
CA SER A 138 -10.69 -6.63 -12.88
C SER A 138 -9.99 -6.80 -14.22
N ALA A 139 -9.79 -5.70 -14.96
CA ALA A 139 -9.08 -5.72 -16.22
C ALA A 139 -7.57 -6.03 -16.05
N LEU A 140 -6.93 -5.50 -15.00
CA LEU A 140 -5.54 -5.84 -14.66
C LEU A 140 -5.39 -7.30 -14.22
N ILE A 141 -6.35 -7.85 -13.47
CA ILE A 141 -6.39 -9.28 -13.12
C ILE A 141 -6.53 -10.12 -14.39
N ALA A 142 -7.39 -9.74 -15.34
CA ALA A 142 -7.50 -10.43 -16.62
C ALA A 142 -6.18 -10.40 -17.42
N ALA A 143 -5.45 -9.28 -17.39
CA ALA A 143 -4.12 -9.18 -18.00
C ALA A 143 -3.08 -10.08 -17.33
N ILE A 144 -3.23 -10.35 -16.02
CA ILE A 144 -2.36 -11.28 -15.28
C ILE A 144 -2.73 -12.74 -15.58
N GLU A 145 -4.03 -13.09 -15.58
CA GLU A 145 -4.51 -14.47 -15.72
C GLU A 145 -4.54 -14.97 -17.16
N THR A 146 -4.91 -14.10 -18.09
CA THR A 146 -5.11 -14.42 -19.52
C THR A 146 -4.39 -13.43 -20.43
N PRO A 147 -3.05 -13.33 -20.37
CA PRO A 147 -2.27 -12.31 -21.08
C PRO A 147 -2.46 -12.38 -22.62
N ASP A 148 -2.73 -13.55 -23.16
CA ASP A 148 -2.95 -13.75 -24.61
C ASP A 148 -4.32 -13.22 -25.08
N ASN A 149 -5.30 -13.09 -24.18
CA ASN A 149 -6.64 -12.57 -24.50
C ASN A 149 -6.73 -11.05 -24.30
N GLN A 150 -5.99 -10.30 -25.12
CA GLN A 150 -5.89 -8.84 -24.98
C GLN A 150 -7.23 -8.11 -25.14
N ASP A 151 -8.18 -8.68 -25.88
CA ASP A 151 -9.53 -8.11 -26.06
C ASP A 151 -10.30 -8.02 -24.74
N ALA A 152 -9.97 -8.87 -23.75
CA ALA A 152 -10.63 -8.92 -22.46
C ALA A 152 -10.24 -7.77 -21.51
N TYR A 153 -9.12 -7.07 -21.75
CA TYR A 153 -8.62 -6.08 -20.80
C TYR A 153 -8.03 -4.80 -21.42
N ARG A 154 -7.42 -4.91 -22.61
CA ARG A 154 -6.65 -3.81 -23.19
C ARG A 154 -7.49 -2.55 -23.46
N LYS A 155 -8.71 -2.72 -23.98
CA LYS A 155 -9.62 -1.63 -24.29
C LYS A 155 -10.07 -0.88 -23.03
N ASP A 156 -10.33 -1.62 -21.94
CA ASP A 156 -10.80 -1.04 -20.70
C ASP A 156 -9.68 -0.28 -19.96
N LEU A 157 -8.42 -0.71 -20.15
CA LEU A 157 -7.26 -0.08 -19.54
C LEU A 157 -6.74 1.14 -20.33
N LEU A 158 -6.99 1.22 -21.63
CA LEU A 158 -6.45 2.26 -22.52
C LEU A 158 -6.81 3.69 -22.11
N GLN A 159 -7.95 3.86 -21.46
CA GLN A 159 -8.41 5.18 -20.99
C GLN A 159 -7.73 5.64 -19.68
N TYR A 160 -7.05 4.72 -18.99
CA TYR A 160 -6.43 4.97 -17.68
C TYR A 160 -4.91 4.86 -17.71
N PHE A 161 -4.36 4.02 -18.60
CA PHE A 161 -2.95 3.70 -18.65
C PHE A 161 -2.41 3.79 -20.09
N ASP A 162 -1.11 4.09 -20.16
CA ASP A 162 -0.35 3.87 -21.39
C ASP A 162 -0.09 2.37 -21.54
N VAL A 163 -0.99 1.66 -22.23
CA VAL A 163 -0.96 0.20 -22.38
C VAL A 163 0.22 -0.31 -23.21
N ASP A 164 0.84 0.55 -24.03
CA ASP A 164 2.06 0.27 -24.80
C ASP A 164 3.32 0.72 -24.03
N GLY A 165 3.13 1.34 -22.87
CA GLY A 165 4.17 1.82 -22.00
C GLY A 165 4.69 0.76 -21.04
N SER A 166 5.56 1.20 -20.12
CA SER A 166 6.14 0.29 -19.15
C SER A 166 5.23 0.05 -17.97
N PHE A 167 5.19 -1.22 -17.51
CA PHE A 167 4.50 -1.63 -16.29
C PHE A 167 5.47 -2.31 -15.32
N GLN A 168 5.14 -2.21 -14.03
CA GLN A 168 5.84 -2.94 -12.99
C GLN A 168 4.86 -3.33 -11.90
N VAL A 169 4.91 -4.59 -11.45
CA VAL A 169 4.07 -5.10 -10.38
C VAL A 169 4.87 -5.17 -9.08
N LEU A 170 4.24 -4.70 -8.00
CA LEU A 170 4.73 -4.85 -6.65
C LEU A 170 3.70 -5.65 -5.85
N LEU A 171 4.15 -6.67 -5.13
CA LEU A 171 3.32 -7.43 -4.21
C LEU A 171 3.66 -7.07 -2.78
N MET A 172 2.64 -6.76 -2.00
CA MET A 172 2.77 -6.45 -0.58
C MET A 172 2.03 -7.52 0.22
N THR A 173 2.75 -8.18 1.10
CA THR A 173 2.22 -9.28 1.92
C THR A 173 2.70 -9.15 3.36
N CYS A 174 1.99 -9.79 4.28
CA CYS A 174 2.39 -9.93 5.68
C CYS A 174 1.91 -11.26 6.24
N GLU A 175 2.47 -11.68 7.35
CA GLU A 175 2.02 -12.90 8.03
C GLU A 175 0.56 -12.78 8.45
N GLY A 176 -0.25 -13.79 8.13
CA GLY A 176 -1.68 -13.85 8.46
C GLY A 176 -2.61 -13.04 7.55
N LEU A 177 -2.13 -12.43 6.46
CA LEU A 177 -2.96 -11.63 5.55
C LEU A 177 -4.10 -12.44 4.91
N ASP A 178 -3.85 -13.70 4.57
CA ASP A 178 -4.81 -14.64 3.99
C ASP A 178 -5.92 -15.05 4.97
N SER A 179 -5.63 -15.04 6.28
CA SER A 179 -6.56 -15.39 7.36
C SER A 179 -7.32 -14.19 7.93
N MET A 180 -6.98 -12.96 7.52
CA MET A 180 -7.69 -11.75 7.95
C MET A 180 -9.13 -11.74 7.45
N ASP A 181 -10.05 -11.27 8.29
CA ASP A 181 -11.42 -11.02 7.86
C ASP A 181 -11.48 -9.85 6.83
N THR A 182 -12.61 -9.77 6.13
CA THR A 182 -12.80 -8.78 5.06
C THR A 182 -12.70 -7.34 5.57
N VAL A 183 -13.15 -7.06 6.80
CA VAL A 183 -13.14 -5.71 7.39
C VAL A 183 -11.72 -5.31 7.78
N GLU A 184 -10.99 -6.19 8.45
CA GLU A 184 -9.59 -5.94 8.83
C GLU A 184 -8.71 -5.75 7.60
N ARG A 185 -8.90 -6.58 6.58
CA ARG A 185 -8.19 -6.48 5.31
C ARG A 185 -8.49 -5.17 4.57
N LYS A 186 -9.75 -4.72 4.54
CA LYS A 186 -10.11 -3.41 4.00
C LYS A 186 -9.46 -2.27 4.78
N LYS A 187 -9.48 -2.30 6.10
CA LYS A 187 -8.77 -1.31 6.94
C LYS A 187 -7.28 -1.24 6.62
N LEU A 188 -6.63 -2.40 6.48
CA LEU A 188 -5.23 -2.47 6.12
C LEU A 188 -4.98 -1.92 4.71
N SER A 189 -5.83 -2.28 3.74
CA SER A 189 -5.79 -1.75 2.38
C SER A 189 -5.82 -0.23 2.36
N TYR A 190 -6.81 0.40 3.00
CA TYR A 190 -6.91 1.86 3.07
C TYR A 190 -5.68 2.50 3.73
N ARG A 191 -5.16 1.91 4.82
CA ARG A 191 -3.96 2.41 5.48
C ARG A 191 -2.72 2.36 4.59
N ILE A 192 -2.57 1.31 3.77
CA ILE A 192 -1.49 1.21 2.79
C ILE A 192 -1.68 2.26 1.69
N GLN A 193 -2.90 2.41 1.17
CA GLN A 193 -3.22 3.38 0.12
C GLN A 193 -2.87 4.82 0.53
N VAL A 194 -3.11 5.21 1.80
CA VAL A 194 -2.69 6.54 2.32
C VAL A 194 -1.20 6.82 2.09
N TYR A 195 -0.36 5.79 2.11
CA TYR A 195 1.08 5.94 1.87
C TYR A 195 1.48 5.85 0.40
N LEU A 196 0.55 5.45 -0.46
CA LEU A 196 0.74 5.32 -1.90
C LEU A 196 0.05 6.46 -2.67
N GLU A 197 -0.39 7.52 -1.99
CA GLU A 197 -1.16 8.62 -2.60
C GLU A 197 -0.46 9.30 -3.77
N ASP A 198 0.88 9.35 -3.76
CA ASP A 198 1.66 9.93 -4.84
C ASP A 198 1.55 9.18 -6.19
N ILE A 199 0.95 7.95 -6.20
CA ILE A 199 0.80 7.11 -7.42
C ILE A 199 -0.60 7.23 -8.05
N THR A 200 -1.47 8.08 -7.56
CA THR A 200 -2.92 8.10 -7.86
C THR A 200 -3.29 8.05 -9.35
N HIS A 201 -2.46 8.57 -10.24
CA HIS A 201 -2.74 8.64 -11.68
C HIS A 201 -2.01 7.58 -12.52
N ASN A 202 -0.95 6.96 -11.98
CA ASN A 202 -0.07 6.06 -12.72
C ASN A 202 0.00 4.67 -12.10
N GLY A 203 -1.00 4.28 -11.31
CA GLY A 203 -1.04 2.96 -10.68
C GLY A 203 -2.42 2.56 -10.21
N SER A 204 -2.58 1.26 -9.97
CA SER A 204 -3.78 0.67 -9.34
C SER A 204 -3.36 -0.25 -8.22
N PHE A 205 -4.05 -0.15 -7.09
CA PHE A 205 -3.80 -0.95 -5.89
C PHE A 205 -5.04 -1.74 -5.53
N PHE A 206 -4.92 -3.05 -5.45
CA PHE A 206 -6.04 -3.96 -5.16
C PHE A 206 -5.57 -5.22 -4.43
N TYR A 207 -6.53 -6.00 -3.91
CA TYR A 207 -6.26 -7.29 -3.29
C TYR A 207 -6.55 -8.42 -4.26
N TYR A 208 -5.59 -9.33 -4.42
CA TYR A 208 -5.71 -10.47 -5.33
C TYR A 208 -4.79 -11.62 -4.89
N ASN A 209 -5.32 -12.87 -4.90
CA ASN A 209 -4.58 -14.08 -4.53
C ASN A 209 -3.83 -13.98 -3.19
N SER A 210 -4.50 -13.49 -2.15
CA SER A 210 -3.98 -13.36 -0.78
C SER A 210 -2.87 -12.32 -0.59
N ASP A 211 -2.65 -11.45 -1.58
CA ASP A 211 -1.68 -10.36 -1.52
C ASP A 211 -2.30 -9.02 -1.92
N PHE A 212 -1.73 -7.92 -1.46
CA PHE A 212 -1.99 -6.61 -2.05
C PHE A 212 -1.09 -6.40 -3.26
N VAL A 213 -1.71 -6.05 -4.37
CA VAL A 213 -1.06 -5.85 -5.66
C VAL A 213 -1.06 -4.36 -5.97
N LEU A 214 0.11 -3.80 -6.25
CA LEU A 214 0.27 -2.49 -6.84
C LEU A 214 0.80 -2.68 -8.26
N VAL A 215 0.03 -2.22 -9.25
CA VAL A 215 0.47 -2.13 -10.64
C VAL A 215 0.84 -0.68 -10.94
N ALA A 216 2.08 -0.42 -11.29
CA ALA A 216 2.59 0.89 -11.66
C ALA A 216 2.79 0.98 -13.17
N ASN A 217 2.35 2.09 -13.79
CA ASN A 217 2.48 2.38 -15.21
C ASN A 217 3.36 3.61 -15.43
N ALA A 218 4.34 3.51 -16.34
CA ALA A 218 5.22 4.60 -16.75
C ALA A 218 5.98 5.31 -15.62
N LEU A 219 6.19 4.65 -14.47
CA LEU A 219 6.96 5.17 -13.35
C LEU A 219 8.41 4.65 -13.42
N SER A 220 9.38 5.45 -12.93
CA SER A 220 10.77 4.98 -12.82
C SER A 220 10.93 4.03 -11.65
N GLU A 221 11.87 3.08 -11.77
CA GLU A 221 12.14 2.12 -10.70
C GLU A 221 12.66 2.80 -9.43
N GLU A 222 13.49 3.84 -9.58
CA GLU A 222 14.00 4.63 -8.45
C GLU A 222 12.87 5.29 -7.67
N TYR A 223 11.90 5.88 -8.38
CA TYR A 223 10.73 6.50 -7.78
C TYR A 223 9.90 5.47 -7.00
N LEU A 224 9.63 4.30 -7.60
CA LEU A 224 8.87 3.22 -6.95
C LEU A 224 9.58 2.70 -5.70
N CYS A 225 10.88 2.50 -5.75
CA CYS A 225 11.66 2.07 -4.59
C CYS A 225 11.61 3.09 -3.47
N HIS A 226 11.81 4.37 -3.79
CA HIS A 226 11.77 5.44 -2.79
C HIS A 226 10.38 5.58 -2.14
N LEU A 227 9.34 5.43 -2.93
CA LEU A 227 7.96 5.45 -2.46
C LEU A 227 7.65 4.28 -1.52
N VAL A 228 8.03 3.05 -1.90
CA VAL A 228 7.84 1.85 -1.07
C VAL A 228 8.61 1.95 0.24
N GLU A 229 9.88 2.36 0.20
CA GLU A 229 10.70 2.58 1.41
C GLU A 229 10.07 3.64 2.33
N GLY A 230 9.60 4.74 1.76
CA GLY A 230 8.87 5.78 2.47
C GLY A 230 7.59 5.26 3.11
N ALA A 231 6.79 4.48 2.39
CA ALA A 231 5.57 3.86 2.88
C ALA A 231 5.84 2.89 4.04
N ILE A 232 6.84 2.02 3.91
CA ILE A 232 7.25 1.08 4.96
C ILE A 232 7.72 1.84 6.21
N LYS A 233 8.56 2.87 6.05
CA LYS A 233 9.08 3.66 7.18
C LYS A 233 7.97 4.38 7.94
N ARG A 234 7.01 4.96 7.22
CA ARG A 234 5.83 5.61 7.83
C ARG A 234 4.89 4.57 8.47
N GLY A 235 4.64 3.45 7.77
CA GLY A 235 3.81 2.35 8.27
C GLY A 235 4.32 1.77 9.59
N LYS A 236 5.62 1.54 9.75
CA LYS A 236 6.23 1.07 11.00
C LYS A 236 5.96 1.97 12.19
N ARG A 237 5.94 3.29 12.00
CA ARG A 237 5.66 4.24 13.08
C ARG A 237 4.23 4.14 13.59
N ARG A 238 3.27 3.79 12.73
CA ARG A 238 1.83 3.87 13.00
C ARG A 238 1.15 2.52 13.14
N MET A 239 1.80 1.45 12.66
CA MET A 239 1.37 0.06 12.81
C MET A 239 2.57 -0.79 13.29
N PRO A 240 3.03 -0.62 14.54
CA PRO A 240 4.29 -1.22 15.01
C PRO A 240 4.30 -2.76 15.02
N GLY A 241 3.12 -3.40 14.95
CA GLY A 241 2.99 -4.87 14.84
C GLY A 241 2.95 -5.42 13.42
N LEU A 242 2.83 -4.56 12.39
CA LEU A 242 2.72 -5.00 11.01
C LEU A 242 4.11 -5.13 10.37
N GLN A 243 4.47 -6.35 9.99
CA GLN A 243 5.67 -6.63 9.20
C GLN A 243 5.28 -6.81 7.72
N LEU A 244 5.17 -5.70 7.02
CA LEU A 244 4.89 -5.72 5.58
C LEU A 244 6.16 -6.08 4.82
N CYS A 245 6.08 -7.13 3.97
CA CYS A 245 7.09 -7.52 3.01
C CYS A 245 6.65 -7.11 1.61
N VAL A 246 7.58 -6.59 0.81
CA VAL A 246 7.31 -6.13 -0.55
C VAL A 246 8.22 -6.84 -1.53
N GLY A 247 7.62 -7.51 -2.50
CA GLY A 247 8.31 -8.08 -3.66
C GLY A 247 8.11 -7.19 -4.88
N ILE A 248 9.18 -6.80 -5.54
CA ILE A 248 9.15 -5.97 -6.74
C ILE A 248 9.48 -6.85 -7.94
N GLY A 249 8.54 -6.97 -8.88
CA GLY A 249 8.70 -7.69 -10.14
C GLY A 249 9.60 -6.93 -11.12
N SER A 250 10.04 -7.62 -12.16
CA SER A 250 10.79 -6.98 -13.24
C SER A 250 9.87 -6.07 -14.06
N ARG A 251 10.43 -4.98 -14.53
CA ARG A 251 9.74 -4.06 -15.44
C ARG A 251 9.41 -4.76 -16.77
N CYS A 252 8.22 -4.57 -17.27
CA CYS A 252 7.82 -4.97 -18.61
C CYS A 252 7.43 -3.74 -19.44
N MET A 253 7.45 -3.89 -20.77
CA MET A 253 7.33 -2.78 -21.71
C MET A 253 5.99 -2.77 -22.46
N ASP A 254 5.06 -3.63 -22.07
CA ASP A 254 3.72 -3.72 -22.61
C ASP A 254 2.82 -4.43 -21.60
N ILE A 255 1.52 -4.09 -21.60
CA ILE A 255 0.54 -4.66 -20.67
C ILE A 255 0.40 -6.20 -20.82
N SER A 256 0.62 -6.74 -22.02
CA SER A 256 0.57 -8.20 -22.25
C SER A 256 1.62 -8.99 -21.48
N GLN A 257 2.67 -8.32 -21.02
CA GLN A 257 3.72 -8.91 -20.19
C GLN A 257 3.49 -8.74 -18.67
N LEU A 258 2.34 -8.19 -18.27
CA LEU A 258 2.02 -7.93 -16.86
C LEU A 258 2.05 -9.20 -16.03
N SER A 259 1.59 -10.33 -16.58
CA SER A 259 1.66 -11.65 -15.96
C SER A 259 3.07 -12.03 -15.54
N VAL A 260 4.07 -11.76 -16.38
CA VAL A 260 5.48 -12.02 -16.07
C VAL A 260 5.98 -11.16 -14.91
N SER A 261 5.65 -9.86 -14.92
CA SER A 261 6.00 -8.96 -13.80
C SER A 261 5.34 -9.41 -12.49
N TYR A 262 4.07 -9.83 -12.54
CA TYR A 262 3.34 -10.36 -11.39
C TYR A 262 4.00 -11.62 -10.81
N GLN A 263 4.31 -12.62 -11.63
CA GLN A 263 4.96 -13.87 -11.17
C GLN A 263 6.33 -13.58 -10.53
N ARG A 264 7.09 -12.65 -11.10
CA ARG A 264 8.38 -12.22 -10.56
C ARG A 264 8.23 -11.45 -9.24
N ALA A 265 7.20 -10.59 -9.12
CA ALA A 265 6.88 -9.91 -7.86
C ALA A 265 6.51 -10.92 -6.77
N LYS A 266 5.72 -11.96 -7.12
CA LYS A 266 5.33 -13.03 -6.19
C LYS A 266 6.54 -13.81 -5.68
N ALA A 267 7.45 -14.17 -6.57
CA ALA A 267 8.70 -14.81 -6.18
C ALA A 267 9.54 -13.94 -5.24
N ALA A 268 9.68 -12.64 -5.56
CA ALA A 268 10.41 -11.69 -4.73
C ALA A 268 9.76 -11.49 -3.35
N ALA A 269 8.42 -11.41 -3.27
CA ALA A 269 7.68 -11.30 -2.01
C ALA A 269 7.89 -12.54 -1.12
N HIS A 270 7.88 -13.73 -1.70
CA HIS A 270 8.16 -14.96 -0.97
C HIS A 270 9.60 -15.02 -0.44
N ILE A 271 10.58 -14.58 -1.24
CA ILE A 271 11.97 -14.43 -0.79
C ILE A 271 12.06 -13.42 0.35
N ALA A 272 11.36 -12.29 0.24
CA ALA A 272 11.33 -11.26 1.29
C ALA A 272 10.83 -11.83 2.61
N MET A 273 9.73 -12.58 2.60
CA MET A 273 9.18 -13.24 3.81
C MET A 273 10.15 -14.26 4.39
N THR A 274 10.68 -15.17 3.55
CA THR A 274 11.58 -16.24 3.99
C THR A 274 12.88 -15.70 4.58
N GLN A 275 13.45 -14.65 3.97
CA GLN A 275 14.69 -14.01 4.43
C GLN A 275 14.47 -12.91 5.47
N LYS A 276 13.20 -12.66 5.89
CA LYS A 276 12.83 -11.57 6.80
C LYS A 276 13.30 -10.19 6.33
N LYS A 277 13.33 -9.98 5.02
CA LYS A 277 13.62 -8.70 4.39
C LYS A 277 12.33 -7.94 4.13
N GLN A 278 12.38 -6.62 4.20
CA GLN A 278 11.19 -5.80 3.96
C GLN A 278 10.90 -5.60 2.47
N VAL A 279 11.93 -5.41 1.67
CA VAL A 279 11.83 -5.20 0.22
C VAL A 279 12.83 -6.10 -0.47
N VAL A 280 12.38 -6.79 -1.49
CA VAL A 280 13.21 -7.60 -2.37
C VAL A 280 12.82 -7.31 -3.82
N LYS A 281 13.79 -6.98 -4.66
CA LYS A 281 13.63 -6.89 -6.11
C LYS A 281 13.96 -8.22 -6.73
N PHE A 282 13.10 -8.70 -7.63
CA PHE A 282 13.34 -9.96 -8.34
C PHE A 282 14.68 -9.96 -9.09
N ASP A 283 15.02 -8.82 -9.71
CA ASP A 283 16.23 -8.71 -10.51
C ASP A 283 17.53 -8.78 -9.68
N ASP A 284 17.43 -8.54 -8.37
CA ASP A 284 18.55 -8.64 -7.42
C ASP A 284 18.69 -10.03 -6.77
N CYS A 285 17.76 -10.97 -7.07
CA CYS A 285 17.72 -12.28 -6.39
C CYS A 285 18.77 -13.29 -6.88
N GLY A 286 19.59 -12.97 -7.89
CA GLY A 286 20.64 -13.85 -8.38
C GLY A 286 20.10 -15.24 -8.81
N LEU A 287 20.70 -16.32 -8.33
CA LEU A 287 20.30 -17.70 -8.63
C LEU A 287 18.91 -18.07 -8.04
N PHE A 288 18.47 -17.41 -6.97
CA PHE A 288 17.14 -17.66 -6.40
C PHE A 288 16.02 -17.43 -7.41
N ARG A 289 16.23 -16.54 -8.43
CA ARG A 289 15.26 -16.36 -9.52
C ARG A 289 14.91 -17.68 -10.22
N LEU A 290 15.91 -18.50 -10.49
CA LEU A 290 15.70 -19.80 -11.18
C LEU A 290 14.93 -20.77 -10.29
N LEU A 291 15.29 -20.87 -9.00
CA LEU A 291 14.64 -21.79 -8.05
C LEU A 291 13.14 -21.46 -7.86
N TYR A 292 12.80 -20.18 -7.81
CA TYR A 292 11.40 -19.77 -7.65
C TYR A 292 10.56 -19.88 -8.93
N MET A 293 11.20 -19.83 -10.09
CA MET A 293 10.52 -19.98 -11.39
C MET A 293 10.33 -21.44 -11.82
N VAL A 294 10.89 -22.40 -11.09
CA VAL A 294 10.62 -23.83 -11.32
C VAL A 294 9.19 -24.14 -10.92
N GLU A 295 8.37 -24.57 -11.87
CA GLU A 295 6.96 -24.90 -11.65
C GLU A 295 6.81 -26.18 -10.82
N ASP A 296 7.54 -27.20 -11.17
CA ASP A 296 7.58 -28.47 -10.46
C ASP A 296 8.57 -28.42 -9.28
N LYS A 297 8.02 -28.22 -8.08
CA LYS A 297 8.83 -28.16 -6.84
C LYS A 297 9.42 -29.51 -6.43
N GLU A 298 8.88 -30.63 -6.92
CA GLU A 298 9.44 -31.95 -6.61
C GLU A 298 10.83 -32.12 -7.24
N ILE A 299 11.07 -31.55 -8.43
CA ILE A 299 12.41 -31.53 -9.05
C ILE A 299 13.45 -30.90 -8.11
N LEU A 300 13.09 -29.84 -7.40
CA LEU A 300 14.02 -29.19 -6.45
C LEU A 300 14.33 -30.09 -5.26
N LYS A 301 13.34 -30.82 -4.75
CA LYS A 301 13.53 -31.78 -3.66
C LYS A 301 14.34 -33.01 -4.11
N GLU A 302 14.11 -33.49 -5.33
CA GLU A 302 14.90 -34.58 -5.93
C GLU A 302 16.36 -34.14 -6.03
N MET A 303 16.65 -32.97 -6.57
CA MET A 303 18.00 -32.43 -6.66
C MET A 303 18.66 -32.24 -5.28
N GLU A 304 17.92 -31.74 -4.28
CA GLU A 304 18.40 -31.61 -2.90
C GLU A 304 18.79 -33.02 -2.37
N THR A 305 17.91 -34.01 -2.54
CA THR A 305 18.13 -35.39 -2.10
C THR A 305 19.35 -36.01 -2.82
N GLU A 306 19.43 -35.86 -4.12
CA GLU A 306 20.55 -36.37 -4.90
C GLU A 306 21.89 -35.77 -4.47
N CYS A 307 21.93 -34.46 -4.18
CA CYS A 307 23.13 -33.76 -3.80
C CYS A 307 23.56 -33.99 -2.34
N LEU A 308 22.60 -34.12 -1.42
CA LEU A 308 22.88 -34.14 0.01
C LEU A 308 22.72 -35.50 0.70
N ALA A 309 22.02 -36.48 0.07
CA ALA A 309 21.70 -37.76 0.70
C ALA A 309 22.93 -38.51 1.27
N ALA A 310 24.05 -38.47 0.57
CA ALA A 310 25.26 -39.12 1.05
C ALA A 310 25.87 -38.48 2.29
N LEU A 311 25.81 -37.13 2.36
CA LEU A 311 26.25 -36.35 3.53
C LEU A 311 25.30 -36.55 4.73
N GLU A 312 24.00 -36.49 4.48
CA GLU A 312 22.98 -36.71 5.51
C GLU A 312 23.02 -38.10 6.11
N GLU A 313 23.22 -39.12 5.26
CA GLU A 313 23.38 -40.52 5.73
C GLU A 313 24.64 -40.67 6.55
N TYR A 314 25.74 -40.04 6.15
CA TYR A 314 27.00 -40.07 6.89
C TYR A 314 26.83 -39.37 8.24
N ASP A 315 26.22 -38.17 8.28
CA ASP A 315 25.95 -37.43 9.52
C ASP A 315 25.05 -38.23 10.47
N ARG A 316 24.01 -38.87 9.95
CA ARG A 316 23.13 -39.75 10.75
C ARG A 316 23.88 -40.95 11.38
N ARG A 317 24.81 -41.48 10.62
CA ARG A 317 25.58 -42.70 11.03
C ARG A 317 26.69 -42.36 12.01
N TYR A 318 27.37 -41.24 11.81
CA TYR A 318 28.61 -40.90 12.53
C TYR A 318 28.49 -39.63 13.39
N HIS A 319 27.38 -38.96 13.41
CA HIS A 319 27.15 -37.69 14.10
C HIS A 319 28.21 -36.62 13.76
N ALA A 320 28.57 -36.53 12.48
CA ALA A 320 29.72 -35.71 12.05
C ALA A 320 29.42 -34.26 11.81
N GLY A 321 28.15 -33.84 11.49
CA GLY A 321 27.75 -32.47 11.25
C GLY A 321 28.26 -31.86 9.93
N TYR A 322 28.44 -32.66 8.91
CA TYR A 322 28.97 -32.19 7.63
C TYR A 322 27.96 -31.31 6.86
N VAL A 323 26.66 -31.59 6.97
CA VAL A 323 25.62 -30.76 6.37
C VAL A 323 25.64 -29.36 6.99
N GLU A 324 25.75 -29.25 8.30
CA GLU A 324 25.87 -27.97 9.00
C GLU A 324 27.15 -27.23 8.63
N THR A 325 28.25 -27.95 8.51
CA THR A 325 29.54 -27.40 8.06
C THR A 325 29.46 -26.88 6.64
N LEU A 326 28.81 -27.60 5.72
CA LEU A 326 28.60 -27.16 4.34
C LEU A 326 27.73 -25.92 4.28
N GLN A 327 26.63 -25.87 5.06
CA GLN A 327 25.78 -24.67 5.14
C GLN A 327 26.55 -23.45 5.64
N SER A 328 27.33 -23.61 6.71
CA SER A 328 28.17 -22.54 7.24
C SER A 328 29.22 -22.11 6.21
N TYR A 329 29.84 -23.04 5.49
CA TYR A 329 30.82 -22.77 4.46
C TYR A 329 30.25 -21.92 3.30
N LEU A 330 29.07 -22.31 2.80
CA LEU A 330 28.39 -21.56 1.74
C LEU A 330 27.94 -20.17 2.24
N LYS A 331 27.40 -20.06 3.44
CA LYS A 331 26.99 -18.82 4.08
C LYS A 331 28.14 -17.84 4.24
N ASN A 332 29.34 -18.34 4.57
CA ASN A 332 30.55 -17.56 4.77
C ASN A 332 31.41 -17.41 3.48
N ASN A 333 30.81 -17.61 2.30
CA ASN A 333 31.49 -17.47 0.99
C ASN A 333 32.81 -18.26 0.90
N GLY A 334 32.89 -19.45 1.52
CA GLY A 334 34.05 -20.33 1.48
C GLY A 334 35.17 -19.96 2.47
N SER A 335 34.92 -19.06 3.42
CA SER A 335 35.90 -18.68 4.44
C SER A 335 36.01 -19.72 5.54
N ILE A 336 37.01 -20.59 5.47
CA ILE A 336 37.27 -21.63 6.49
C ILE A 336 37.45 -21.03 7.89
N GLN A 337 38.04 -19.85 8.01
CA GLN A 337 38.21 -19.18 9.31
C GLN A 337 36.85 -18.76 9.92
N ALA A 338 35.94 -18.20 9.09
CA ALA A 338 34.62 -17.81 9.53
C ALA A 338 33.78 -19.04 9.93
N VAL A 339 33.85 -20.13 9.15
CA VAL A 339 33.20 -21.41 9.47
C VAL A 339 33.68 -21.96 10.80
N ALA A 340 35.00 -22.03 11.00
CA ALA A 340 35.59 -22.53 12.26
C ALA A 340 35.15 -21.69 13.46
N ALA A 341 35.04 -20.38 13.32
CA ALA A 341 34.55 -19.48 14.36
C ALA A 341 33.05 -19.67 14.64
N GLU A 342 32.23 -19.82 13.59
CA GLU A 342 30.77 -20.00 13.70
C GLU A 342 30.42 -21.35 14.37
N LEU A 343 31.13 -22.44 13.99
CA LEU A 343 30.90 -23.79 14.50
C LEU A 343 31.74 -24.13 15.75
N TYR A 344 32.48 -23.17 16.30
CA TYR A 344 33.34 -23.36 17.49
C TYR A 344 34.34 -24.50 17.32
N THR A 345 34.85 -24.72 16.10
CA THR A 345 35.80 -25.77 15.76
C THR A 345 37.17 -25.19 15.37
N HIS A 346 38.20 -26.03 15.32
CA HIS A 346 39.50 -25.60 14.84
C HIS A 346 39.52 -25.62 13.31
N ARG A 347 40.16 -24.63 12.68
CA ARG A 347 40.23 -24.49 11.22
C ARG A 347 40.79 -25.71 10.45
N ASN A 348 41.45 -26.63 11.14
CA ASN A 348 42.03 -27.84 10.57
C ASN A 348 41.15 -29.09 10.85
N THR A 349 40.02 -28.93 11.50
CA THR A 349 39.00 -29.97 11.69
C THR A 349 38.14 -30.08 10.46
#